data_cb24b533832bdd65e9d4a41150b3bfbc
#
_entry.id   cb24b533832bdd65e9d4a41150b3bfbc
#
_cell.length_a   1.000
_cell.length_b   1.000
_cell.length_c   1.000
_cell.angle_alpha   90.00
_cell.angle_beta   90.00
_cell.angle_gamma   90.00
#
_symmetry.space_group_name_H-M   'P 1'
#
loop_
_entity.id
_entity.type
_entity.pdbx_description
1 polymer ?
#
loop_
_entity_poly.entity_id
_entity_poly.type
_entity_poly.pdbx_seq_one_letter_code
_entity_poly.pdbx_strand_id
1 'polypeptide(L)'
;RLQKINTEMNDAMVTHAFIDQYDKIWFHENEKALIYYDPLNHTAKRFPFTMFGKITTLYSEDAGERGLFFLSPAGEAWLFDREHAEMVYINKLKQLSNDRANQQFYHLMLDNDGVLWLSSADEGVYCMNFPKKQFNLLSLSPQSAGQENYTIGVRALFQSKSGDIWVGTRWQSVYRMDRNGVTKHVFSTGDEHI
;
A
#
# COMPACT_ATOMS: atom_id res chain seq x y z
N ARG A 1 -20.83 8.11 23.96
CA ARG A 1 -20.89 9.57 23.90
C ARG A 1 -19.97 10.04 22.76
N LEU A 2 -20.53 10.71 21.74
CA LEU A 2 -19.71 11.28 20.67
C LEU A 2 -18.91 12.47 21.21
N GLN A 3 -17.62 12.48 20.98
CA GLN A 3 -16.74 13.57 21.36
C GLN A 3 -16.12 14.17 20.10
N LYS A 4 -16.21 15.49 19.93
CA LYS A 4 -15.49 16.18 18.86
C LYS A 4 -14.01 16.25 19.21
N ILE A 5 -13.15 15.70 18.37
CA ILE A 5 -11.69 15.79 18.49
C ILE A 5 -11.30 17.15 17.90
N ASN A 6 -10.73 18.04 18.72
CA ASN A 6 -10.18 19.29 18.24
C ASN A 6 -8.73 19.06 17.78
N THR A 7 -8.53 18.95 16.47
CA THR A 7 -7.23 18.70 15.85
C THR A 7 -6.68 19.93 15.14
N GLU A 8 -7.16 21.13 15.50
CA GLU A 8 -6.93 22.39 14.74
C GLU A 8 -7.46 22.34 13.29
N MET A 9 -8.31 21.38 13.00
CA MET A 9 -8.94 21.18 11.69
C MET A 9 -10.20 22.06 11.63
N ASN A 10 -10.04 23.33 11.29
CA ASN A 10 -11.18 24.19 11.00
C ASN A 10 -11.67 23.87 9.57
N ASP A 11 -12.90 23.38 9.48
CA ASP A 11 -13.62 23.10 8.21
C ASP A 11 -12.91 22.13 7.25
N ALA A 12 -12.05 21.26 7.74
CA ALA A 12 -11.37 20.28 6.93
C ALA A 12 -12.24 19.04 6.67
N MET A 13 -12.38 18.66 5.43
CA MET A 13 -13.02 17.41 5.03
C MET A 13 -12.04 16.24 5.24
N VAL A 14 -12.40 15.30 6.11
CA VAL A 14 -11.68 14.04 6.29
C VAL A 14 -12.18 13.04 5.27
N THR A 15 -11.30 12.53 4.43
CA THR A 15 -11.63 11.56 3.37
C THR A 15 -11.34 10.12 3.78
N HIS A 16 -10.43 9.93 4.70
CA HIS A 16 -10.01 8.61 5.17
C HIS A 16 -9.60 8.67 6.63
N ALA A 17 -9.88 7.62 7.39
CA ALA A 17 -9.37 7.45 8.74
C ALA A 17 -9.07 5.98 9.00
N PHE A 18 -8.01 5.70 9.75
CA PHE A 18 -7.71 4.36 10.25
C PHE A 18 -7.07 4.43 11.64
N ILE A 19 -7.09 3.32 12.35
CA ILE A 19 -6.46 3.15 13.66
C ILE A 19 -5.31 2.18 13.49
N ASP A 20 -4.13 2.57 13.95
CA ASP A 20 -2.97 1.67 13.95
C ASP A 20 -2.99 0.72 15.16
N GLN A 21 -2.09 -0.26 15.17
CA GLN A 21 -2.01 -1.28 16.23
C GLN A 21 -1.66 -0.72 17.63
N TYR A 22 -1.31 0.56 17.75
CA TYR A 22 -1.04 1.27 19.01
C TYR A 22 -2.16 2.22 19.40
N ASP A 23 -3.36 2.01 18.84
CA ASP A 23 -4.55 2.84 19.07
C ASP A 23 -4.37 4.32 18.72
N LYS A 24 -3.43 4.62 17.80
CA LYS A 24 -3.26 5.96 17.25
C LYS A 24 -4.16 6.13 16.02
N ILE A 25 -4.73 7.31 15.89
CA ILE A 25 -5.70 7.58 14.83
C ILE A 25 -5.06 8.43 13.75
N TRP A 26 -5.25 8.01 12.52
CA TRP A 26 -4.72 8.68 11.34
C TRP A 26 -5.86 9.19 10.49
N PHE A 27 -5.74 10.44 10.03
CA PHE A 27 -6.74 11.09 9.20
C PHE A 27 -6.10 11.62 7.93
N HIS A 28 -6.77 11.40 6.79
CA HIS A 28 -6.47 12.12 5.56
C HIS A 28 -7.36 13.37 5.48
N GLU A 29 -6.77 14.53 5.66
CA GLU A 29 -7.38 15.82 5.35
C GLU A 29 -7.31 16.01 3.83
N ASN A 30 -8.49 16.07 3.20
CA ASN A 30 -8.65 16.09 1.74
C ASN A 30 -7.57 16.91 1.02
N GLU A 31 -6.74 16.25 0.20
CA GLU A 31 -5.66 16.81 -0.63
C GLU A 31 -4.68 17.77 0.09
N LYS A 32 -4.67 17.81 1.42
CA LYS A 32 -3.89 18.78 2.20
C LYS A 32 -2.84 18.15 3.09
N ALA A 33 -3.22 17.13 3.87
CA ALA A 33 -2.34 16.58 4.89
C ALA A 33 -2.75 15.18 5.36
N LEU A 34 -1.78 14.50 5.96
CA LEU A 34 -1.97 13.37 6.85
C LEU A 34 -1.87 13.89 8.29
N ILE A 35 -2.79 13.49 9.15
CA ILE A 35 -2.82 13.88 10.55
C ILE A 35 -2.70 12.63 11.40
N TYR A 36 -1.74 12.62 12.29
CA TYR A 36 -1.57 11.67 13.37
C TYR A 36 -2.18 12.23 14.64
N TYR A 37 -3.00 11.46 15.33
CA TYR A 37 -3.60 11.84 16.60
C TYR A 37 -3.37 10.76 17.66
N ASP A 38 -2.85 11.17 18.79
CA ASP A 38 -2.71 10.34 20.00
C ASP A 38 -3.88 10.62 20.94
N PRO A 39 -4.86 9.71 21.06
CA PRO A 39 -6.01 9.92 21.94
C PRO A 39 -5.68 9.87 23.42
N LEU A 40 -4.58 9.23 23.82
CA LEU A 40 -4.17 9.16 25.22
C LEU A 40 -3.60 10.49 25.72
N ASN A 41 -2.77 11.11 24.90
CA ASN A 41 -2.10 12.37 25.24
C ASN A 41 -2.83 13.59 24.70
N HIS A 42 -3.91 13.41 23.94
CA HIS A 42 -4.64 14.47 23.23
C HIS A 42 -3.75 15.35 22.35
N THR A 43 -2.73 14.74 21.73
CA THR A 43 -1.80 15.45 20.86
C THR A 43 -2.05 15.09 19.39
N ALA A 44 -1.86 16.07 18.51
CA ALA A 44 -1.93 15.88 17.08
C ALA A 44 -0.66 16.35 16.40
N LYS A 45 -0.25 15.66 15.32
CA LYS A 45 0.84 16.09 14.44
C LYS A 45 0.34 16.07 13.00
N ARG A 46 0.61 17.13 12.28
CA ARG A 46 0.17 17.32 10.91
C ARG A 46 1.35 17.22 9.95
N PHE A 47 1.21 16.35 8.94
CA PHE A 47 2.18 16.16 7.84
C PHE A 47 1.54 16.69 6.55
N PRO A 48 1.90 17.90 6.10
CA PRO A 48 1.31 18.46 4.88
C PRO A 48 1.68 17.63 3.66
N PHE A 49 0.76 17.44 2.72
CA PHE A 49 1.02 16.64 1.51
C PHE A 49 2.13 17.20 0.62
N THR A 50 2.48 18.47 0.79
CA THR A 50 3.66 19.05 0.14
C THR A 50 4.98 18.37 0.53
N MET A 51 5.05 17.72 1.70
CA MET A 51 6.20 16.88 2.09
C MET A 51 6.37 15.66 1.19
N PHE A 52 5.25 15.16 0.66
CA PHE A 52 5.19 13.95 -0.13
C PHE A 52 5.17 14.24 -1.64
N GLY A 53 5.48 15.47 -2.05
CA GLY A 53 5.34 15.93 -3.42
C GLY A 53 3.92 16.42 -3.73
N LYS A 54 3.54 16.42 -5.01
CA LYS A 54 2.17 16.76 -5.45
C LYS A 54 1.30 15.50 -5.41
N ILE A 55 0.86 15.11 -4.23
CA ILE A 55 0.00 13.93 -4.06
C ILE A 55 -1.36 14.33 -3.49
N THR A 56 -2.37 13.55 -3.84
CA THR A 56 -3.73 13.68 -3.33
C THR A 56 -4.15 12.51 -2.46
N THR A 57 -3.39 11.43 -2.50
CA THR A 57 -3.70 10.17 -1.82
C THR A 57 -2.43 9.49 -1.33
N LEU A 58 -2.49 8.89 -0.14
CA LEU A 58 -1.47 7.99 0.39
C LEU A 58 -2.12 6.66 0.73
N TYR A 59 -1.51 5.57 0.33
CA TYR A 59 -1.80 4.24 0.83
C TYR A 59 -0.96 3.98 2.06
N SER A 60 -1.52 3.29 3.06
CA SER A 60 -0.84 3.04 4.32
C SER A 60 -0.92 1.57 4.72
N GLU A 61 0.12 1.09 5.37
CA GLU A 61 0.21 -0.26 5.95
C GLU A 61 0.93 -0.21 7.28
N ASP A 62 0.36 -0.86 8.30
CA ASP A 62 0.97 -0.95 9.62
C ASP A 62 1.99 -2.09 9.64
N ALA A 63 3.25 -1.73 9.84
CA ALA A 63 4.38 -2.66 9.91
C ALA A 63 4.77 -3.04 11.35
N GLY A 64 3.87 -2.89 12.28
CA GLY A 64 4.11 -3.22 13.66
C GLY A 64 5.12 -2.30 14.33
N GLU A 65 6.06 -2.89 15.06
CA GLU A 65 7.14 -2.16 15.72
C GLU A 65 8.00 -1.35 14.75
N ARG A 66 8.02 -1.73 13.47
CA ARG A 66 8.78 -1.04 12.43
C ARG A 66 8.21 0.32 12.04
N GLY A 67 6.95 0.60 12.36
CA GLY A 67 6.26 1.85 12.02
C GLY A 67 5.11 1.68 11.03
N LEU A 68 4.70 2.77 10.40
CA LEU A 68 3.73 2.73 9.31
C LEU A 68 4.39 3.06 7.99
N PHE A 69 4.11 2.26 6.98
CA PHE A 69 4.50 2.57 5.61
C PHE A 69 3.43 3.42 4.93
N PHE A 70 3.89 4.40 4.17
CA PHE A 70 3.07 5.21 3.30
C PHE A 70 3.61 5.17 1.88
N LEU A 71 2.70 5.06 0.92
CA LEU A 71 3.01 5.01 -0.51
C LEU A 71 2.14 5.99 -1.28
N SER A 72 2.75 6.84 -2.09
CA SER A 72 2.01 7.65 -3.04
C SER A 72 1.68 6.86 -4.32
N PRO A 73 0.63 7.24 -5.07
CA PRO A 73 0.37 6.65 -6.38
C PRO A 73 1.55 6.78 -7.35
N ALA A 74 2.40 7.78 -7.17
CA ALA A 74 3.60 8.01 -7.96
C ALA A 74 4.79 7.11 -7.54
N GLY A 75 4.61 6.23 -6.57
CA GLY A 75 5.63 5.28 -6.11
C GLY A 75 6.65 5.87 -5.16
N GLU A 76 6.36 6.98 -4.53
CA GLU A 76 7.19 7.47 -3.44
C GLU A 76 6.80 6.83 -2.13
N ALA A 77 7.77 6.32 -1.38
CA ALA A 77 7.55 5.56 -0.16
C ALA A 77 8.19 6.22 1.06
N TRP A 78 7.44 6.24 2.15
CA TRP A 78 7.86 6.77 3.44
C TRP A 78 7.58 5.77 4.56
N LEU A 79 8.36 5.88 5.63
CA LEU A 79 8.13 5.20 6.90
C LEU A 79 7.86 6.25 7.97
N PHE A 80 6.78 6.11 8.71
CA PHE A 80 6.58 6.85 9.94
C PHE A 80 7.35 6.14 11.06
N ASP A 81 8.40 6.79 11.55
CA ASP A 81 9.13 6.38 12.73
C ASP A 81 8.31 6.72 13.98
N ARG A 82 7.88 5.69 14.70
CA ARG A 82 7.03 5.84 15.89
C ARG A 82 7.80 6.43 17.07
N GLU A 83 9.09 6.13 17.18
CA GLU A 83 9.92 6.57 18.30
C GLU A 83 10.11 8.08 18.28
N HIS A 84 10.38 8.63 17.10
CA HIS A 84 10.62 10.07 16.93
C HIS A 84 9.37 10.82 16.43
N ALA A 85 8.29 10.10 16.14
CA ALA A 85 7.08 10.63 15.51
C ALA A 85 7.40 11.45 14.25
N GLU A 86 8.28 10.94 13.39
CA GLU A 86 8.75 11.59 12.18
C GLU A 86 8.49 10.76 10.93
N MET A 87 8.34 11.45 9.81
CA MET A 87 8.18 10.82 8.51
C MET A 87 9.53 10.74 7.81
N VAL A 88 10.00 9.52 7.55
CA VAL A 88 11.29 9.24 6.91
C VAL A 88 11.07 8.80 5.47
N TYR A 89 11.67 9.49 4.52
CA TYR A 89 11.66 9.07 3.12
C TYR A 89 12.51 7.82 2.92
N ILE A 90 11.93 6.77 2.32
CA ILE A 90 12.64 5.51 2.09
C ILE A 90 13.22 5.46 0.69
N ASN A 91 12.38 5.62 -0.33
CA ASN A 91 12.79 5.47 -1.74
C ASN A 91 11.71 5.95 -2.71
N LYS A 92 12.14 6.13 -3.96
CA LYS A 92 11.25 6.35 -5.10
C LYS A 92 11.24 5.10 -5.98
N LEU A 93 10.10 4.41 -6.00
CA LEU A 93 9.94 3.15 -6.72
C LEU A 93 10.06 3.28 -8.24
N LYS A 94 9.90 4.48 -8.79
CA LYS A 94 10.07 4.76 -10.22
C LYS A 94 11.42 4.39 -10.82
N GLN A 95 12.46 4.22 -10.02
CA GLN A 95 13.78 3.78 -10.49
C GLN A 95 13.84 2.29 -10.84
N LEU A 96 12.78 1.54 -10.52
CA LEU A 96 12.72 0.10 -10.73
C LEU A 96 11.98 -0.30 -12.01
N SER A 97 11.21 0.60 -12.59
CA SER A 97 10.51 0.36 -13.83
C SER A 97 11.21 1.06 -14.99
N ASN A 98 11.39 0.34 -16.09
CA ASN A 98 11.85 0.91 -17.36
C ASN A 98 10.93 2.05 -17.82
N ASP A 99 11.26 3.29 -17.45
CA ASP A 99 10.82 4.58 -18.02
C ASP A 99 9.34 4.78 -18.42
N ARG A 100 8.37 4.06 -17.83
CA ARG A 100 6.96 4.37 -18.07
C ARG A 100 6.51 5.52 -17.18
N ALA A 101 6.30 6.68 -17.79
CA ALA A 101 5.96 7.95 -17.13
C ALA A 101 4.65 7.93 -16.30
N ASN A 102 3.83 6.89 -16.40
CA ASN A 102 2.48 6.81 -15.83
C ASN A 102 2.25 5.62 -14.90
N GLN A 103 3.30 5.03 -14.33
CA GLN A 103 3.13 3.94 -13.38
C GLN A 103 2.35 4.42 -12.15
N GLN A 104 1.28 3.70 -11.80
CA GLN A 104 0.46 3.95 -10.63
C GLN A 104 0.45 2.75 -9.71
N PHE A 105 0.61 3.00 -8.42
CA PHE A 105 0.45 2.02 -7.36
C PHE A 105 -0.89 2.23 -6.66
N TYR A 106 -1.54 1.15 -6.22
CA TYR A 106 -2.87 1.21 -5.65
C TYR A 106 -2.99 0.61 -4.26
N HIS A 107 -2.07 -0.28 -3.90
CA HIS A 107 -2.15 -0.96 -2.61
C HIS A 107 -0.77 -1.40 -2.16
N LEU A 108 -0.56 -1.44 -0.85
CA LEU A 108 0.62 -2.03 -0.23
C LEU A 108 0.18 -2.96 0.89
N MET A 109 0.98 -3.97 1.15
CA MET A 109 0.77 -4.95 2.21
C MET A 109 2.12 -5.43 2.73
N LEU A 110 2.29 -5.46 4.04
CA LEU A 110 3.42 -6.13 4.68
C LEU A 110 2.99 -7.55 5.07
N ASP A 111 3.74 -8.56 4.62
CA ASP A 111 3.47 -9.91 5.03
C ASP A 111 4.11 -10.27 6.38
N ASN A 112 3.77 -11.46 6.91
CA ASN A 112 4.25 -11.93 8.22
C ASN A 112 5.77 -12.19 8.25
N ASP A 113 6.41 -12.34 7.08
CA ASP A 113 7.86 -12.51 6.96
C ASP A 113 8.57 -11.15 6.81
N GLY A 114 7.84 -10.05 6.78
CA GLY A 114 8.34 -8.68 6.67
C GLY A 114 8.69 -8.28 5.24
N VAL A 115 8.10 -8.92 4.24
CA VAL A 115 8.18 -8.51 2.84
C VAL A 115 7.06 -7.51 2.54
N LEU A 116 7.42 -6.36 2.00
CA LEU A 116 6.46 -5.36 1.54
C LEU A 116 6.05 -5.67 0.09
N TRP A 117 4.76 -5.81 -0.12
CA TRP A 117 4.13 -6.09 -1.41
C TRP A 117 3.39 -4.86 -1.91
N LEU A 118 3.53 -4.55 -3.20
CA LEU A 118 2.94 -3.37 -3.83
C LEU A 118 2.21 -3.79 -5.10
N SER A 119 0.97 -3.35 -5.25
CA SER A 119 0.21 -3.56 -6.48
C SER A 119 0.44 -2.42 -7.47
N SER A 120 0.75 -2.77 -8.71
CA SER A 120 0.87 -1.84 -9.84
C SER A 120 -0.36 -1.87 -10.74
N ALA A 121 -0.65 -0.74 -11.40
CA ALA A 121 -1.72 -0.65 -12.38
C ALA A 121 -1.52 -1.57 -13.58
N ASP A 122 -0.28 -1.68 -14.05
CA ASP A 122 0.03 -2.15 -15.40
C ASP A 122 1.11 -3.26 -15.42
N GLU A 123 1.90 -3.42 -14.35
CA GLU A 123 3.09 -4.28 -14.38
C GLU A 123 3.01 -5.49 -13.45
N GLY A 124 1.96 -5.60 -12.64
CA GLY A 124 1.80 -6.71 -11.70
C GLY A 124 2.11 -6.35 -10.27
N VAL A 125 2.92 -7.14 -9.59
CA VAL A 125 3.22 -6.99 -8.16
C VAL A 125 4.71 -6.79 -7.96
N TYR A 126 5.05 -5.78 -7.17
CA TYR A 126 6.40 -5.59 -6.67
C TYR A 126 6.51 -6.13 -5.25
N CYS A 127 7.65 -6.71 -4.91
CA CYS A 127 7.97 -7.05 -3.54
C CYS A 127 9.33 -6.52 -3.12
N MET A 128 9.43 -6.08 -1.87
CA MET A 128 10.67 -5.60 -1.28
C MET A 128 10.93 -6.32 0.03
N ASN A 129 12.10 -6.92 0.15
CA ASN A 129 12.53 -7.53 1.40
C ASN A 129 13.29 -6.49 2.24
N PHE A 130 12.73 -6.12 3.41
CA PHE A 130 13.48 -5.44 4.46
C PHE A 130 14.30 -6.48 5.22
N PRO A 131 15.56 -6.56 5.22
CA PRO A 131 16.54 -5.48 5.33
C PRO A 131 17.33 -5.20 4.05
N LYS A 132 17.11 -5.91 2.96
CA LYS A 132 17.94 -5.77 1.77
C LYS A 132 17.64 -4.54 0.92
N LYS A 133 16.53 -3.82 1.18
CA LYS A 133 16.06 -2.64 0.42
C LYS A 133 16.03 -2.84 -1.11
N GLN A 134 15.75 -4.05 -1.55
CA GLN A 134 15.66 -4.41 -2.98
C GLN A 134 14.23 -4.75 -3.32
N PHE A 135 13.69 -4.09 -4.35
CA PHE A 135 12.41 -4.44 -4.93
C PHE A 135 12.60 -5.47 -6.03
N ASN A 136 11.74 -6.46 -6.07
CA ASN A 136 11.63 -7.41 -7.15
C ASN A 136 10.26 -7.27 -7.80
N LEU A 137 10.23 -7.23 -9.11
CA LEU A 137 8.98 -7.26 -9.87
C LEU A 137 8.59 -8.72 -10.12
N LEU A 138 7.37 -9.05 -9.74
CA LEU A 138 6.75 -10.32 -10.08
C LEU A 138 5.72 -10.06 -11.18
N SER A 139 6.06 -10.42 -12.40
CA SER A 139 5.14 -10.30 -13.53
C SER A 139 4.12 -11.43 -13.49
N LEU A 140 2.84 -11.05 -13.58
CA LEU A 140 1.75 -12.00 -13.70
C LEU A 140 1.50 -12.27 -15.19
N SER A 141 1.44 -13.55 -15.58
CA SER A 141 1.13 -13.92 -16.96
C SER A 141 -0.37 -14.20 -17.11
N PRO A 142 -1.06 -13.62 -18.12
CA PRO A 142 -2.43 -14.01 -18.43
C PRO A 142 -2.47 -15.49 -18.82
N GLN A 143 -3.39 -16.26 -18.25
CA GLN A 143 -3.52 -17.69 -18.62
C GLN A 143 -4.31 -17.92 -19.93
N SER A 144 -4.89 -16.90 -20.52
CA SER A 144 -5.67 -17.02 -21.74
C SER A 144 -4.78 -16.91 -22.96
N ALA A 145 -4.54 -18.01 -23.62
CA ALA A 145 -3.92 -18.02 -24.95
C ALA A 145 -4.73 -17.13 -25.91
N GLY A 146 -4.11 -16.07 -26.43
CA GLY A 146 -4.72 -15.16 -27.40
C GLY A 146 -4.90 -13.72 -26.98
N GLN A 147 -4.51 -13.31 -25.79
CA GLN A 147 -4.61 -11.93 -25.32
C GLN A 147 -3.24 -11.34 -24.99
N GLU A 148 -2.41 -11.14 -26.00
CA GLU A 148 -1.01 -10.69 -25.83
C GLU A 148 -0.86 -9.23 -25.35
N ASN A 149 -1.95 -8.45 -25.22
CA ASN A 149 -1.89 -7.02 -24.94
C ASN A 149 -2.68 -6.56 -23.70
N TYR A 150 -3.04 -7.44 -22.80
CA TYR A 150 -3.74 -7.02 -21.57
C TYR A 150 -2.75 -6.78 -20.44
N THR A 151 -2.73 -5.54 -19.96
CA THR A 151 -2.06 -5.18 -18.71
C THR A 151 -2.84 -5.74 -17.52
N ILE A 152 -2.19 -6.50 -16.66
CA ILE A 152 -2.79 -7.06 -15.46
C ILE A 152 -2.70 -6.03 -14.33
N GLY A 153 -3.78 -5.25 -14.16
CA GLY A 153 -3.88 -4.32 -13.03
C GLY A 153 -4.17 -5.06 -11.73
N VAL A 154 -3.26 -5.04 -10.78
CA VAL A 154 -3.47 -5.61 -9.44
C VAL A 154 -4.26 -4.62 -8.58
N ARG A 155 -5.32 -5.12 -7.92
CA ARG A 155 -6.26 -4.33 -7.13
C ARG A 155 -6.30 -4.71 -5.66
N ALA A 156 -5.93 -5.93 -5.32
CA ALA A 156 -5.95 -6.40 -3.95
C ALA A 156 -4.77 -7.34 -3.67
N LEU A 157 -4.27 -7.27 -2.46
CA LEU A 157 -3.25 -8.16 -1.92
C LEU A 157 -3.73 -8.65 -0.55
N PHE A 158 -3.53 -9.93 -0.28
CA PHE A 158 -3.88 -10.53 0.99
C PHE A 158 -2.94 -11.69 1.30
N GLN A 159 -2.48 -11.81 2.54
CA GLN A 159 -1.76 -12.97 3.02
C GLN A 159 -2.68 -13.89 3.84
N SER A 160 -2.76 -15.15 3.44
CA SER A 160 -3.49 -16.17 4.20
C SER A 160 -2.73 -16.58 5.46
N LYS A 161 -3.41 -17.24 6.42
CA LYS A 161 -2.79 -17.82 7.62
C LYS A 161 -1.71 -18.87 7.28
N SER A 162 -1.80 -19.50 6.10
CA SER A 162 -0.78 -20.45 5.60
C SER A 162 0.46 -19.77 5.03
N GLY A 163 0.48 -18.43 4.94
CA GLY A 163 1.58 -17.65 4.38
C GLY A 163 1.51 -17.48 2.86
N ASP A 164 0.49 -18.02 2.18
CA ASP A 164 0.31 -17.80 0.75
C ASP A 164 -0.17 -16.38 0.48
N ILE A 165 0.34 -15.77 -0.58
CA ILE A 165 -0.05 -14.43 -1.05
C ILE A 165 -1.15 -14.58 -2.11
N TRP A 166 -2.23 -13.87 -1.92
CA TRP A 166 -3.35 -13.79 -2.84
C TRP A 166 -3.35 -12.45 -3.53
N VAL A 167 -3.44 -12.47 -4.86
CA VAL A 167 -3.34 -11.30 -5.71
C VAL A 167 -4.63 -11.19 -6.54
N GLY A 168 -5.48 -10.23 -6.20
CA GLY A 168 -6.69 -9.93 -6.96
C GLY A 168 -6.41 -8.95 -8.08
N THR A 169 -6.85 -9.28 -9.30
CA THR A 169 -6.66 -8.44 -10.48
C THR A 169 -7.95 -7.72 -10.89
N ARG A 170 -7.82 -6.66 -11.70
CA ARG A 170 -8.97 -5.91 -12.23
C ARG A 170 -9.86 -6.76 -13.14
N TRP A 171 -9.26 -7.69 -13.88
CA TRP A 171 -9.92 -8.44 -14.92
C TRP A 171 -9.81 -9.94 -14.66
N GLN A 172 -10.83 -10.51 -14.02
CA GLN A 172 -11.18 -11.92 -14.07
C GLN A 172 -10.25 -12.95 -13.39
N SER A 173 -9.19 -12.58 -12.69
CA SER A 173 -8.31 -13.58 -12.10
C SER A 173 -7.88 -13.26 -10.68
N VAL A 174 -7.76 -14.31 -9.86
CA VAL A 174 -7.12 -14.28 -8.56
C VAL A 174 -5.96 -15.25 -8.58
N TYR A 175 -4.76 -14.77 -8.27
CA TYR A 175 -3.56 -15.58 -8.21
C TYR A 175 -3.27 -15.97 -6.76
N ARG A 176 -2.97 -17.22 -6.52
CA ARG A 176 -2.39 -17.71 -5.28
C ARG A 176 -0.93 -18.00 -5.50
N MET A 177 -0.06 -17.36 -4.74
CA MET A 177 1.39 -17.44 -4.86
C MET A 177 1.98 -17.89 -3.53
N ASP A 178 3.14 -18.55 -3.56
CA ASP A 178 3.91 -18.76 -2.35
C ASP A 178 4.68 -17.48 -1.95
N ARG A 179 5.34 -17.53 -0.79
CA ARG A 179 6.14 -16.41 -0.25
C ARG A 179 7.33 -15.99 -1.13
N ASN A 180 7.72 -16.81 -2.09
CA ASN A 180 8.79 -16.50 -3.05
C ASN A 180 8.24 -15.91 -4.35
N GLY A 181 6.91 -15.70 -4.43
CA GLY A 181 6.24 -15.19 -5.61
C GLY A 181 5.99 -16.23 -6.71
N VAL A 182 6.15 -17.53 -6.41
CA VAL A 182 5.83 -18.59 -7.37
C VAL A 182 4.33 -18.82 -7.36
N THR A 183 3.68 -18.65 -8.51
CA THR A 183 2.25 -18.88 -8.69
C THR A 183 1.92 -20.36 -8.51
N LYS A 184 1.08 -20.66 -7.51
CA LYS A 184 0.59 -22.02 -7.22
C LYS A 184 -0.71 -22.32 -7.93
N HIS A 185 -1.56 -21.32 -8.08
CA HIS A 185 -2.87 -21.46 -8.69
C HIS A 185 -3.39 -20.12 -9.23
N VAL A 186 -4.23 -20.21 -10.27
CA VAL A 186 -4.94 -19.05 -10.83
C VAL A 186 -6.41 -19.42 -10.92
N PHE A 187 -7.27 -18.62 -10.33
CA PHE A 187 -8.72 -18.73 -10.41
C PHE A 187 -9.23 -17.71 -11.43
N SER A 188 -10.00 -18.15 -12.40
CA SER A 188 -10.59 -17.30 -13.44
C SER A 188 -12.10 -17.30 -13.33
N THR A 189 -12.76 -16.23 -13.80
CA THR A 189 -14.22 -16.19 -13.92
C THR A 189 -14.64 -17.15 -15.05
N GLY A 190 -15.12 -18.32 -14.70
CA GLY A 190 -15.43 -19.44 -15.61
C GLY A 190 -15.05 -20.78 -15.02
N ASP A 191 -14.27 -20.79 -13.96
CA ASP A 191 -14.04 -21.98 -13.16
C ASP A 191 -15.34 -22.27 -12.37
N GLU A 192 -16.02 -23.36 -12.67
CA GLU A 192 -17.36 -23.71 -12.10
C GLU A 192 -17.31 -24.05 -10.58
N HIS A 193 -16.23 -23.77 -9.88
CA HIS A 193 -15.97 -24.17 -8.49
C HIS A 193 -15.52 -23.02 -7.57
N ILE A 194 -16.05 -21.79 -7.76
CA ILE A 194 -15.92 -20.72 -6.76
C ILE A 194 -17.28 -20.43 -6.14
#